data_5ea9e157f880d1aeed654e49d4dd7269
#
_entry.id   5ea9e157f880d1aeed654e49d4dd7269
#
_cell.length_a   1.000
_cell.length_b   1.000
_cell.length_c   1.000
_cell.angle_alpha   90.00
_cell.angle_beta   90.00
_cell.angle_gamma   90.00
#
_symmetry.space_group_name_H-M   'P 1'
#
loop_
_entity.id
_entity.type
_entity.pdbx_description
1 polymer ?
#
loop_
_entity_poly.entity_id
_entity_poly.type
_entity_poly.pdbx_seq_one_letter_code
_entity_poly.pdbx_strand_id
1 'polypeptide(L)'
;VSSSQDLPHRLRDALLAADFTYDAVAGLLGPLAHDALARNETVPGLRRTRDGSLLSTLVRLFLLQVPVGLSAAEAALPGLVDDLCAEGLLEQSVGEVAARLDVRPYATDDEHLWVVSDLTPGLDGTAQRVGPDHVLGISPASTSLAQLTLRDPVERALDLGTGCGVQALHLARHAGTVVATDVNARALRLTRFNAALNDVEERVEVRDGSFFEPVRGERFDLIATNPPFVISPATGERLVYRDSGLPGDRVVEDIVRAAPGHLTPGGWCQVLANWVIARDQPWDERLAPWLSDDVDALVVQREVLDPAAYVELWLKDAGHHPSTGAVRLEDYHQRYDTWLSWFDEQAIEAVGFGWIHLRRRTGSETGGPARCWPGRTTSSSRSRPRSRPGAGRSTRTRARAPD
;
A
#
# COMPACT_ATOMS: atom_id res chain seq x y z
N VAL A 1 0.13 35.38 -3.74
CA VAL A 1 0.89 34.24 -4.32
C VAL A 1 1.72 33.55 -3.22
N SER A 2 1.99 34.20 -2.09
CA SER A 2 2.82 33.66 -0.98
C SER A 2 2.10 32.70 -0.02
N SER A 3 0.76 32.66 0.02
CA SER A 3 0.01 31.90 1.05
C SER A 3 -0.13 30.41 0.74
N SER A 4 -0.17 30.00 -0.53
CA SER A 4 -0.40 28.59 -0.90
C SER A 4 0.86 27.73 -0.74
N GLN A 5 2.04 28.28 -0.89
CA GLN A 5 3.32 27.54 -0.72
C GLN A 5 3.64 27.26 0.75
N ASP A 6 3.10 28.06 1.68
CA ASP A 6 3.29 27.92 3.12
C ASP A 6 2.23 27.03 3.81
N LEU A 7 1.16 26.68 3.10
CA LEU A 7 0.05 25.93 3.68
C LEU A 7 0.45 24.56 4.28
N PRO A 8 1.30 23.72 3.64
CA PRO A 8 1.72 22.45 4.22
C PRO A 8 2.45 22.64 5.55
N HIS A 9 3.36 23.61 5.67
CA HIS A 9 4.10 23.91 6.91
C HIS A 9 3.17 24.41 8.01
N ARG A 10 2.25 25.34 7.70
CA ARG A 10 1.23 25.80 8.64
C ARG A 10 0.31 24.66 9.11
N LEU A 11 -0.06 23.74 8.21
CA LEU A 11 -0.81 22.55 8.57
C LEU A 11 0.00 21.67 9.52
N ARG A 12 1.29 21.42 9.23
CA ARG A 12 2.18 20.70 10.12
C ARG A 12 2.22 21.29 11.53
N ASP A 13 2.38 22.62 11.64
CA ASP A 13 2.40 23.30 12.92
C ASP A 13 1.10 23.08 13.70
N ALA A 14 -0.05 23.15 13.03
CA ALA A 14 -1.35 22.91 13.65
C ALA A 14 -1.51 21.44 14.10
N LEU A 15 -1.03 20.46 13.28
CA LEU A 15 -1.06 19.05 13.64
C LEU A 15 -0.17 18.76 14.86
N LEU A 16 1.02 19.38 14.92
CA LEU A 16 1.90 19.30 16.10
C LEU A 16 1.28 19.94 17.33
N ALA A 17 0.70 21.14 17.20
CA ALA A 17 0.05 21.84 18.30
C ALA A 17 -1.15 21.06 18.88
N ALA A 18 -1.83 20.27 18.06
CA ALA A 18 -2.94 19.41 18.47
C ALA A 18 -2.46 18.01 18.95
N ASP A 19 -1.16 17.75 18.97
CA ASP A 19 -0.56 16.42 19.22
C ASP A 19 -1.13 15.32 18.31
N PHE A 20 -1.41 15.67 17.03
CA PHE A 20 -1.94 14.72 16.06
C PHE A 20 -0.80 13.83 15.54
N THR A 21 -0.24 13.03 16.43
CA THR A 21 0.83 12.06 16.17
C THR A 21 0.30 10.64 16.20
N TYR A 22 1.06 9.69 15.63
CA TYR A 22 0.65 8.28 15.66
C TYR A 22 0.43 7.77 17.09
N ASP A 23 1.35 8.07 18.01
CA ASP A 23 1.29 7.59 19.38
C ASP A 23 0.15 8.21 20.17
N ALA A 24 -0.09 9.52 20.00
CA ALA A 24 -1.20 10.20 20.67
C ALA A 24 -2.55 9.72 20.14
N VAL A 25 -2.68 9.51 18.83
CA VAL A 25 -3.89 8.92 18.21
C VAL A 25 -4.11 7.50 18.71
N ALA A 26 -3.07 6.65 18.73
CA ALA A 26 -3.16 5.29 19.26
C ALA A 26 -3.53 5.28 20.76
N GLY A 27 -2.96 6.19 21.55
CA GLY A 27 -3.29 6.38 22.95
C GLY A 27 -4.74 6.82 23.18
N LEU A 28 -5.24 7.79 22.41
CA LEU A 28 -6.62 8.28 22.46
C LEU A 28 -7.62 7.17 22.12
N LEU A 29 -7.39 6.47 21.02
CA LEU A 29 -8.26 5.40 20.53
C LEU A 29 -8.20 4.17 21.46
N GLY A 30 -7.02 3.86 21.97
CA GLY A 30 -6.74 2.59 22.65
C GLY A 30 -6.78 1.39 21.70
N PRO A 31 -6.31 0.22 22.11
CA PRO A 31 -6.13 -0.92 21.22
C PRO A 31 -7.40 -1.32 20.46
N LEU A 32 -8.55 -1.38 21.16
CA LEU A 32 -9.80 -1.83 20.57
C LEU A 32 -10.27 -0.92 19.41
N ALA A 33 -10.26 0.41 19.60
CA ALA A 33 -10.71 1.33 18.55
C ALA A 33 -9.67 1.50 17.45
N HIS A 34 -8.38 1.42 17.78
CA HIS A 34 -7.30 1.46 16.79
C HIS A 34 -7.35 0.23 15.87
N ASP A 35 -7.52 -0.98 16.43
CA ASP A 35 -7.68 -2.20 15.65
C ASP A 35 -8.98 -2.22 14.82
N ALA A 36 -10.07 -1.61 15.34
CA ALA A 36 -11.31 -1.47 14.59
C ALA A 36 -11.12 -0.57 13.37
N LEU A 37 -10.45 0.60 13.54
CA LEU A 37 -10.15 1.50 12.44
C LEU A 37 -9.26 0.85 11.37
N ALA A 38 -8.31 0.00 11.76
CA ALA A 38 -7.51 -0.79 10.82
C ALA A 38 -8.36 -1.77 9.97
N ARG A 39 -9.57 -2.07 10.39
CA ARG A 39 -10.57 -2.86 9.66
C ARG A 39 -11.67 -2.01 9.02
N ASN A 40 -11.46 -0.70 8.92
CA ASN A 40 -12.41 0.29 8.40
C ASN A 40 -13.70 0.45 9.24
N GLU A 41 -13.65 0.16 10.55
CA GLU A 41 -14.78 0.32 11.47
C GLU A 41 -14.59 1.55 12.35
N THR A 42 -15.48 2.54 12.24
CA THR A 42 -15.32 3.84 12.90
C THR A 42 -16.01 3.96 14.26
N VAL A 43 -17.07 3.19 14.53
CA VAL A 43 -17.92 3.32 15.73
C VAL A 43 -17.12 3.29 17.04
N PRO A 44 -16.15 2.40 17.28
CA PRO A 44 -15.34 2.46 18.50
C PRO A 44 -14.53 3.74 18.63
N GLY A 45 -13.98 4.26 17.51
CA GLY A 45 -13.26 5.54 17.46
C GLY A 45 -14.16 6.73 17.78
N LEU A 46 -15.38 6.76 17.23
CA LEU A 46 -16.38 7.80 17.52
C LEU A 46 -16.76 7.86 19.01
N ARG A 47 -16.72 6.72 19.70
CA ARG A 47 -16.98 6.66 21.15
C ARG A 47 -15.81 7.24 21.97
N ARG A 48 -14.57 7.08 21.51
CA ARG A 48 -13.35 7.53 22.17
C ARG A 48 -13.08 9.02 21.99
N THR A 49 -13.63 9.64 20.95
CA THR A 49 -13.38 11.02 20.53
C THR A 49 -14.53 11.98 20.87
N ARG A 50 -15.15 11.84 22.06
CA ARG A 50 -16.30 12.66 22.50
C ARG A 50 -15.93 13.84 23.39
N ASP A 51 -14.68 13.94 23.78
CA ASP A 51 -14.20 14.93 24.74
C ASP A 51 -14.05 16.35 24.15
N GLY A 52 -14.13 16.49 22.82
CA GLY A 52 -14.04 17.78 22.14
C GLY A 52 -12.63 18.39 22.13
N SER A 53 -11.60 17.63 22.49
CA SER A 53 -10.20 18.06 22.37
C SER A 53 -9.80 18.31 20.92
N LEU A 54 -8.71 19.08 20.70
CA LEU A 54 -8.16 19.32 19.36
C LEU A 54 -7.79 18.01 18.68
N LEU A 55 -7.13 17.10 19.40
CA LEU A 55 -6.78 15.78 18.90
C LEU A 55 -8.01 14.98 18.49
N SER A 56 -9.05 14.91 19.33
CA SER A 56 -10.30 14.23 19.01
C SER A 56 -11.00 14.84 17.80
N THR A 57 -10.96 16.15 17.65
CA THR A 57 -11.54 16.85 16.49
C THR A 57 -10.82 16.44 15.19
N LEU A 58 -9.47 16.43 15.18
CA LEU A 58 -8.70 16.01 14.01
C LEU A 58 -8.87 14.52 13.70
N VAL A 59 -8.91 13.65 14.71
CA VAL A 59 -9.19 12.22 14.52
C VAL A 59 -10.56 12.00 13.90
N ARG A 60 -11.61 12.72 14.37
CA ARG A 60 -12.95 12.65 13.78
C ARG A 60 -12.95 13.12 12.33
N LEU A 61 -12.32 14.27 12.07
CA LEU A 61 -12.29 14.90 10.76
C LEU A 61 -11.55 14.04 9.73
N PHE A 62 -10.30 13.66 10.02
CA PHE A 62 -9.42 13.03 9.05
C PHE A 62 -9.48 11.50 9.04
N LEU A 63 -9.47 10.85 10.21
CA LEU A 63 -9.36 9.39 10.28
C LEU A 63 -10.72 8.69 10.32
N LEU A 64 -11.71 9.26 11.04
CA LEU A 64 -13.07 8.72 11.10
C LEU A 64 -13.97 9.29 10.00
N GLN A 65 -13.50 10.31 9.28
CA GLN A 65 -14.14 10.94 8.12
C GLN A 65 -15.59 11.37 8.38
N VAL A 66 -15.81 11.94 9.56
CA VAL A 66 -17.12 12.50 9.95
C VAL A 66 -17.04 14.02 10.04
N PRO A 67 -18.09 14.76 9.62
CA PRO A 67 -18.14 16.20 9.77
C PRO A 67 -17.97 16.64 11.22
N VAL A 68 -17.31 17.79 11.42
CA VAL A 68 -17.13 18.43 12.71
C VAL A 68 -17.66 19.87 12.65
N GLY A 69 -18.10 20.43 13.78
CA GLY A 69 -18.55 21.81 13.80
C GLY A 69 -17.43 22.78 13.41
N LEU A 70 -17.78 23.86 12.67
CA LEU A 70 -16.82 24.85 12.17
C LEU A 70 -15.97 25.45 13.32
N SER A 71 -16.57 25.77 14.46
CA SER A 71 -15.80 26.30 15.59
C SER A 71 -14.78 25.31 16.18
N ALA A 72 -15.07 24.00 16.15
CA ALA A 72 -14.15 22.99 16.58
C ALA A 72 -13.02 22.81 15.54
N ALA A 73 -13.36 22.85 14.24
CA ALA A 73 -12.37 22.81 13.16
C ALA A 73 -11.42 24.03 13.23
N GLU A 74 -11.95 25.24 13.41
CA GLU A 74 -11.15 26.46 13.56
C GLU A 74 -10.26 26.43 14.82
N ALA A 75 -10.72 25.83 15.90
CA ALA A 75 -9.90 25.66 17.11
C ALA A 75 -8.74 24.66 16.88
N ALA A 76 -8.96 23.59 16.09
CA ALA A 76 -7.94 22.57 15.80
C ALA A 76 -7.00 22.97 14.65
N LEU A 77 -7.49 23.81 13.72
CA LEU A 77 -6.79 24.29 12.51
C LEU A 77 -6.89 25.82 12.42
N PRO A 78 -6.25 26.58 13.32
CA PRO A 78 -6.47 28.02 13.44
C PRO A 78 -6.10 28.80 12.17
N GLY A 79 -7.09 29.46 11.54
CA GLY A 79 -6.91 30.25 10.33
C GLY A 79 -6.48 29.43 9.11
N LEU A 80 -6.76 28.12 9.09
CA LEU A 80 -6.40 27.22 7.99
C LEU A 80 -7.61 26.67 7.25
N VAL A 81 -8.82 26.70 7.84
CA VAL A 81 -10.00 26.04 7.27
C VAL A 81 -10.29 26.53 5.85
N ASP A 82 -10.30 27.85 5.63
CA ASP A 82 -10.57 28.43 4.30
C ASP A 82 -9.49 28.08 3.29
N ASP A 83 -8.20 28.13 3.67
CA ASP A 83 -7.09 27.76 2.79
C ASP A 83 -7.13 26.26 2.42
N LEU A 84 -7.44 25.38 3.40
CA LEU A 84 -7.58 23.95 3.17
C LEU A 84 -8.80 23.61 2.31
N CYS A 85 -9.89 24.39 2.42
CA CYS A 85 -11.03 24.28 1.51
C CYS A 85 -10.66 24.71 0.08
N ALA A 86 -9.92 25.79 -0.07
CA ALA A 86 -9.47 26.27 -1.38
C ALA A 86 -8.55 25.28 -2.09
N GLU A 87 -7.67 24.58 -1.35
CA GLU A 87 -6.80 23.52 -1.87
C GLU A 87 -7.51 22.14 -1.99
N GLY A 88 -8.78 22.05 -1.56
CA GLY A 88 -9.60 20.84 -1.69
C GLY A 88 -9.27 19.73 -0.68
N LEU A 89 -8.64 20.04 0.45
CA LEU A 89 -8.45 19.10 1.54
C LEU A 89 -9.70 19.00 2.41
N LEU A 90 -10.43 20.10 2.55
CA LEU A 90 -11.66 20.18 3.31
C LEU A 90 -12.82 20.70 2.45
N GLU A 91 -14.03 20.51 2.93
CA GLU A 91 -15.22 21.21 2.45
C GLU A 91 -16.00 21.76 3.63
N GLN A 92 -16.60 22.94 3.43
CA GLN A 92 -17.44 23.58 4.45
C GLN A 92 -18.90 23.64 3.98
N SER A 93 -19.83 23.25 4.85
CA SER A 93 -21.27 23.30 4.61
C SER A 93 -22.00 23.63 5.91
N VAL A 94 -22.88 24.64 5.87
CA VAL A 94 -23.82 25.05 6.94
C VAL A 94 -23.33 24.81 8.39
N GLY A 95 -22.17 25.43 8.73
CA GLY A 95 -21.63 25.36 10.11
C GLY A 95 -20.83 24.10 10.43
N GLU A 96 -20.60 23.25 9.48
CA GLU A 96 -19.79 22.03 9.59
C GLU A 96 -18.64 22.02 8.56
N VAL A 97 -17.59 21.28 8.88
CA VAL A 97 -16.44 21.03 8.04
C VAL A 97 -16.25 19.52 7.89
N ALA A 98 -16.04 19.06 6.67
CA ALA A 98 -15.76 17.67 6.35
C ALA A 98 -14.42 17.53 5.62
N ALA A 99 -13.74 16.42 5.81
CA ALA A 99 -12.53 16.09 5.06
C ALA A 99 -12.87 15.62 3.63
N ARG A 100 -12.10 16.10 2.66
CA ARG A 100 -12.09 15.63 1.27
C ARG A 100 -10.87 14.78 0.98
N LEU A 101 -9.86 14.87 1.84
CA LEU A 101 -8.65 14.06 1.85
C LEU A 101 -8.41 13.51 3.25
N ASP A 102 -7.81 12.32 3.33
CA ASP A 102 -7.28 11.75 4.56
C ASP A 102 -5.97 12.48 4.93
N VAL A 103 -5.77 12.78 6.20
CA VAL A 103 -4.48 13.21 6.74
C VAL A 103 -4.14 12.24 7.87
N ARG A 104 -3.17 11.39 7.62
CA ARG A 104 -2.86 10.29 8.53
C ARG A 104 -1.49 10.44 9.16
N PRO A 105 -1.40 10.45 10.52
CA PRO A 105 -0.11 10.39 11.17
C PRO A 105 0.53 9.01 10.97
N TYR A 106 1.82 9.01 10.75
CA TYR A 106 2.62 7.83 10.51
C TYR A 106 3.92 7.91 11.31
N ALA A 107 4.19 6.91 12.12
CA ALA A 107 5.42 6.83 12.89
C ALA A 107 6.48 6.06 12.12
N THR A 108 7.70 6.56 12.14
CA THR A 108 8.92 5.83 11.87
C THR A 108 9.69 5.66 13.17
N ASP A 109 10.80 4.92 13.15
CA ASP A 109 11.58 4.66 14.39
C ASP A 109 12.04 5.96 15.08
N ASP A 110 12.18 7.07 14.33
CA ASP A 110 12.82 8.29 14.81
C ASP A 110 11.97 9.57 14.67
N GLU A 111 10.85 9.56 13.90
CA GLU A 111 10.10 10.78 13.60
C GLU A 111 8.60 10.52 13.40
N HIS A 112 7.84 11.62 13.57
CA HIS A 112 6.45 11.69 13.17
C HIS A 112 6.35 12.22 11.74
N LEU A 113 5.61 11.50 10.90
CA LEU A 113 5.27 11.91 9.54
C LEU A 113 3.76 12.05 9.42
N TRP A 114 3.32 12.81 8.43
CA TRP A 114 1.92 12.88 8.02
C TRP A 114 1.80 12.61 6.53
N VAL A 115 0.83 11.83 6.17
CA VAL A 115 0.55 11.51 4.76
C VAL A 115 -0.85 11.93 4.43
N VAL A 116 -0.94 12.82 3.44
CA VAL A 116 -2.20 13.24 2.82
C VAL A 116 -2.46 12.35 1.61
N SER A 117 -3.68 11.81 1.53
CA SER A 117 -4.12 10.94 0.44
C SER A 117 -5.61 11.08 0.19
N ASP A 118 -6.14 10.40 -0.79
CA ASP A 118 -7.58 10.31 -0.92
C ASP A 118 -8.22 9.58 0.27
N LEU A 119 -9.49 9.89 0.53
CA LEU A 119 -10.25 9.28 1.62
C LEU A 119 -10.23 7.75 1.50
N THR A 120 -10.10 7.08 2.64
CA THR A 120 -10.20 5.62 2.70
C THR A 120 -11.59 5.17 2.26
N PRO A 121 -11.74 4.39 1.19
CA PRO A 121 -13.03 3.91 0.76
C PRO A 121 -13.57 2.82 1.71
N GLY A 122 -14.89 2.72 1.82
CA GLY A 122 -15.56 1.60 2.49
C GLY A 122 -15.53 1.64 4.01
N LEU A 123 -15.33 2.81 4.65
CA LEU A 123 -15.52 2.94 6.10
C LEU A 123 -16.96 2.54 6.48
N ASP A 124 -17.09 1.73 7.56
CA ASP A 124 -18.36 1.18 8.04
C ASP A 124 -19.17 0.45 6.93
N GLY A 125 -18.50 -0.13 5.95
CA GLY A 125 -19.13 -0.85 4.85
C GLY A 125 -19.85 0.03 3.82
N THR A 126 -19.62 1.36 3.84
CA THR A 126 -20.26 2.29 2.88
C THR A 126 -19.71 2.05 1.47
N ALA A 127 -20.61 2.05 0.49
CA ALA A 127 -20.24 1.97 -0.92
C ALA A 127 -19.69 3.33 -1.37
N GLN A 128 -18.39 3.42 -1.59
CA GLN A 128 -17.77 4.59 -2.19
C GLN A 128 -17.20 4.23 -3.56
N ARG A 129 -17.58 4.99 -4.59
CA ARG A 129 -16.96 4.84 -5.91
C ARG A 129 -15.59 5.50 -5.90
N VAL A 130 -14.59 4.74 -6.20
CA VAL A 130 -13.21 5.20 -6.37
C VAL A 130 -13.03 5.71 -7.79
N GLY A 131 -12.56 6.95 -7.93
CA GLY A 131 -12.28 7.55 -9.25
C GLY A 131 -11.03 6.95 -9.91
N PRO A 132 -10.85 7.19 -11.23
CA PRO A 132 -9.68 6.69 -11.95
C PRO A 132 -8.35 7.30 -11.51
N ASP A 133 -8.34 8.44 -10.94
CA ASP A 133 -7.19 9.18 -10.44
C ASP A 133 -7.01 9.06 -8.91
N HIS A 134 -7.74 8.14 -8.28
CA HIS A 134 -7.67 7.91 -6.84
C HIS A 134 -6.24 7.54 -6.38
N VAL A 135 -5.79 8.18 -5.33
CA VAL A 135 -4.44 7.99 -4.77
C VAL A 135 -4.54 7.39 -3.38
N LEU A 136 -4.17 6.13 -3.28
CA LEU A 136 -4.15 5.43 -2.01
C LEU A 136 -3.17 6.05 -1.02
N GLY A 137 -3.57 6.05 0.26
CA GLY A 137 -2.71 6.39 1.37
C GLY A 137 -1.83 5.24 1.85
N ILE A 138 -1.51 5.28 3.13
CA ILE A 138 -0.71 4.26 3.80
C ILE A 138 -1.47 2.95 3.81
N SER A 139 -0.82 1.90 3.32
CA SER A 139 -1.37 0.54 3.27
C SER A 139 -0.37 -0.47 3.83
N PRO A 140 -0.81 -1.69 4.22
CA PRO A 140 0.10 -2.76 4.60
C PRO A 140 1.16 -3.06 3.52
N ALA A 141 0.81 -2.89 2.25
CA ALA A 141 1.72 -3.05 1.12
C ALA A 141 2.83 -1.99 1.13
N SER A 142 2.48 -0.69 1.18
CA SER A 142 3.46 0.39 1.22
C SER A 142 4.33 0.35 2.48
N THR A 143 3.74 0.01 3.63
CA THR A 143 4.47 -0.14 4.90
C THR A 143 5.46 -1.29 4.85
N SER A 144 5.07 -2.45 4.28
CA SER A 144 5.97 -3.60 4.17
C SER A 144 7.16 -3.33 3.25
N LEU A 145 6.96 -2.61 2.15
CA LEU A 145 8.07 -2.18 1.28
C LEU A 145 9.00 -1.23 2.03
N ALA A 146 8.46 -0.20 2.70
CA ALA A 146 9.26 0.75 3.47
C ALA A 146 10.08 0.08 4.58
N GLN A 147 9.54 -0.95 5.24
CA GLN A 147 10.25 -1.73 6.27
C GLN A 147 11.40 -2.58 5.71
N LEU A 148 11.26 -3.08 4.48
CA LEU A 148 12.26 -3.91 3.82
C LEU A 148 13.26 -3.11 2.97
N THR A 149 12.96 -1.85 2.69
CA THR A 149 13.85 -0.99 1.94
C THR A 149 15.14 -0.73 2.73
N LEU A 150 16.27 -0.88 2.05
CA LEU A 150 17.59 -0.64 2.63
C LEU A 150 17.69 0.81 3.11
N ARG A 151 18.33 1.01 4.26
CA ARG A 151 18.45 2.31 4.94
C ARG A 151 19.87 2.84 5.01
N ASP A 152 20.79 2.21 4.30
CA ASP A 152 22.14 2.74 4.16
C ASP A 152 22.10 4.13 3.49
N PRO A 153 22.93 5.09 3.93
CA PRO A 153 23.00 6.39 3.27
C PRO A 153 23.37 6.24 1.79
N VAL A 154 22.60 6.92 0.93
CA VAL A 154 22.79 6.93 -0.53
C VAL A 154 22.77 8.36 -1.06
N GLU A 155 23.40 8.61 -2.21
CA GLU A 155 23.34 9.94 -2.85
C GLU A 155 22.00 10.16 -3.55
N ARG A 156 21.55 9.19 -4.34
CA ARG A 156 20.35 9.31 -5.17
C ARG A 156 19.44 8.09 -5.06
N ALA A 157 18.19 8.35 -4.76
CA ALA A 157 17.15 7.34 -4.75
C ALA A 157 16.02 7.65 -5.75
N LEU A 158 15.29 6.61 -6.17
CA LEU A 158 14.10 6.71 -7.02
C LEU A 158 12.93 6.03 -6.34
N ASP A 159 11.81 6.76 -6.20
CA ASP A 159 10.48 6.23 -5.90
C ASP A 159 9.70 6.12 -7.21
N LEU A 160 9.57 4.91 -7.74
CA LEU A 160 8.96 4.64 -9.04
C LEU A 160 7.47 4.29 -8.86
N GLY A 161 6.58 5.16 -9.35
CA GLY A 161 5.14 5.06 -9.09
C GLY A 161 4.80 5.54 -7.68
N THR A 162 5.14 6.80 -7.38
CA THR A 162 5.19 7.35 -6.01
C THR A 162 3.84 7.41 -5.29
N GLY A 163 2.72 7.52 -6.03
CA GLY A 163 1.39 7.68 -5.44
C GLY A 163 1.30 8.95 -4.57
N CYS A 164 1.01 8.79 -3.28
CA CYS A 164 1.04 9.90 -2.33
C CYS A 164 2.42 10.17 -1.71
N GLY A 165 3.48 9.52 -2.19
CA GLY A 165 4.86 9.79 -1.75
C GLY A 165 5.34 9.01 -0.53
N VAL A 166 4.67 7.96 -0.10
CA VAL A 166 5.06 7.19 1.11
C VAL A 166 6.52 6.71 1.00
N GLN A 167 6.90 6.11 -0.13
CA GLN A 167 8.29 5.64 -0.29
C GLN A 167 9.26 6.81 -0.41
N ALA A 168 8.89 7.89 -1.13
CA ALA A 168 9.71 9.09 -1.24
C ALA A 168 10.03 9.70 0.13
N LEU A 169 9.04 9.78 1.04
CA LEU A 169 9.25 10.26 2.41
C LEU A 169 10.23 9.36 3.19
N HIS A 170 10.12 8.04 3.06
CA HIS A 170 11.07 7.12 3.69
C HIS A 170 12.48 7.26 3.11
N LEU A 171 12.60 7.30 1.79
CA LEU A 171 13.88 7.44 1.09
C LEU A 171 14.58 8.78 1.42
N ALA A 172 13.84 9.88 1.53
CA ALA A 172 14.38 11.20 1.86
C ALA A 172 15.09 11.26 3.23
N ARG A 173 14.95 10.26 4.07
CA ARG A 173 15.60 10.20 5.40
C ARG A 173 17.06 9.77 5.32
N HIS A 174 17.44 9.04 4.29
CA HIS A 174 18.79 8.50 4.12
C HIS A 174 19.38 8.72 2.72
N ALA A 175 18.61 9.29 1.77
CA ALA A 175 19.08 9.70 0.48
C ALA A 175 19.37 11.20 0.44
N GLY A 176 20.43 11.60 -0.26
CA GLY A 176 20.74 13.02 -0.53
C GLY A 176 19.66 13.67 -1.37
N THR A 177 19.21 12.98 -2.41
CA THR A 177 18.07 13.35 -3.28
C THR A 177 17.21 12.16 -3.63
N VAL A 178 15.90 12.39 -3.73
CA VAL A 178 14.91 11.41 -4.17
C VAL A 178 14.20 11.94 -5.40
N VAL A 179 14.21 11.18 -6.49
CA VAL A 179 13.31 11.43 -7.61
C VAL A 179 12.06 10.60 -7.39
N ALA A 180 10.89 11.23 -7.47
CA ALA A 180 9.59 10.57 -7.32
C ALA A 180 8.80 10.70 -8.63
N THR A 181 8.39 9.58 -9.23
CA THR A 181 7.73 9.59 -10.54
C THR A 181 6.35 8.99 -10.48
N ASP A 182 5.39 9.53 -11.24
CA ASP A 182 4.06 8.97 -11.42
C ASP A 182 3.44 9.50 -12.73
N VAL A 183 2.48 8.78 -13.30
CA VAL A 183 1.66 9.23 -14.44
C VAL A 183 0.42 9.99 -13.99
N ASN A 184 0.04 9.86 -12.73
CA ASN A 184 -1.16 10.48 -12.17
C ASN A 184 -0.82 11.88 -11.64
N ALA A 185 -1.29 12.92 -12.30
CA ALA A 185 -1.06 14.31 -11.88
C ALA A 185 -1.57 14.60 -10.45
N ARG A 186 -2.61 13.88 -9.97
CA ARG A 186 -3.08 13.99 -8.60
C ARG A 186 -2.05 13.41 -7.61
N ALA A 187 -1.46 12.25 -7.93
CA ALA A 187 -0.39 11.64 -7.16
C ALA A 187 0.80 12.59 -7.02
N LEU A 188 1.25 13.17 -8.13
CA LEU A 188 2.36 14.14 -8.13
C LEU A 188 2.10 15.39 -7.27
N ARG A 189 0.85 15.89 -7.26
CA ARG A 189 0.45 17.00 -6.37
C ARG A 189 0.50 16.59 -4.91
N LEU A 190 -0.05 15.42 -4.57
CA LEU A 190 -0.03 14.91 -3.20
C LEU A 190 1.38 14.62 -2.72
N THR A 191 2.25 14.07 -3.58
CA THR A 191 3.67 13.85 -3.24
C THR A 191 4.38 15.16 -2.91
N ARG A 192 4.19 16.24 -3.72
CA ARG A 192 4.77 17.56 -3.42
C ARG A 192 4.23 18.13 -2.12
N PHE A 193 2.92 18.03 -1.90
CA PHE A 193 2.29 18.49 -0.66
C PHE A 193 2.84 17.72 0.55
N ASN A 194 2.94 16.40 0.46
CA ASN A 194 3.46 15.56 1.52
C ASN A 194 4.94 15.78 1.79
N ALA A 195 5.75 16.05 0.76
CA ALA A 195 7.14 16.41 0.93
C ALA A 195 7.28 17.71 1.74
N ALA A 196 6.52 18.76 1.40
CA ALA A 196 6.50 20.02 2.14
C ALA A 196 5.90 19.87 3.56
N LEU A 197 4.85 19.07 3.72
CA LEU A 197 4.25 18.78 5.03
C LEU A 197 5.25 18.14 6.01
N ASN A 198 6.26 17.43 5.49
CA ASN A 198 7.28 16.71 6.27
C ASN A 198 8.68 17.33 6.17
N ASP A 199 8.83 18.59 5.70
CA ASP A 199 10.10 19.34 5.59
C ASP A 199 11.19 18.59 4.77
N VAL A 200 10.79 17.91 3.69
CA VAL A 200 11.74 17.20 2.81
C VAL A 200 11.62 17.61 1.33
N GLU A 201 10.87 18.68 1.02
CA GLU A 201 10.62 19.16 -0.34
C GLU A 201 11.89 19.52 -1.11
N GLU A 202 12.93 20.00 -0.44
CA GLU A 202 14.21 20.30 -1.06
C GLU A 202 14.98 19.05 -1.51
N ARG A 203 14.64 17.88 -0.95
CA ARG A 203 15.25 16.59 -1.29
C ARG A 203 14.42 15.77 -2.26
N VAL A 204 13.13 16.09 -2.45
CA VAL A 204 12.20 15.30 -3.26
C VAL A 204 11.86 16.02 -4.55
N GLU A 205 12.41 15.54 -5.66
CA GLU A 205 12.11 16.02 -7.01
C GLU A 205 10.99 15.17 -7.62
N VAL A 206 9.86 15.81 -7.95
CA VAL A 206 8.66 15.12 -8.46
C VAL A 206 8.53 15.31 -9.96
N ARG A 207 8.52 14.23 -10.74
CA ARG A 207 8.48 14.20 -12.20
C ARG A 207 7.28 13.43 -12.74
N ASP A 208 6.66 13.95 -13.80
CA ASP A 208 5.58 13.29 -14.54
C ASP A 208 6.13 12.32 -15.58
N GLY A 209 5.54 11.15 -15.69
CA GLY A 209 5.79 10.19 -16.75
C GLY A 209 5.71 8.73 -16.30
N SER A 210 5.77 7.84 -17.29
CA SER A 210 5.57 6.39 -17.11
C SER A 210 6.87 5.68 -16.75
N PHE A 211 6.85 4.92 -15.66
CA PHE A 211 7.97 4.09 -15.21
C PHE A 211 9.32 4.82 -15.26
N PHE A 212 10.30 4.31 -16.00
CA PHE A 212 11.64 4.88 -16.13
C PHE A 212 11.78 5.96 -17.20
N GLU A 213 10.70 6.31 -17.89
CA GLU A 213 10.75 7.32 -18.95
C GLU A 213 11.23 8.70 -18.46
N PRO A 214 10.75 9.22 -17.30
CA PRO A 214 11.18 10.52 -16.79
C PRO A 214 12.64 10.57 -16.31
N VAL A 215 13.26 9.41 -16.14
CA VAL A 215 14.62 9.23 -15.62
C VAL A 215 15.54 8.52 -16.62
N ARG A 216 15.20 8.61 -17.90
CA ARG A 216 15.98 7.97 -18.97
C ARG A 216 17.43 8.41 -18.97
N GLY A 217 18.36 7.45 -18.89
CA GLY A 217 19.80 7.72 -18.86
C GLY A 217 20.35 8.08 -17.48
N GLU A 218 19.50 8.19 -16.47
CA GLU A 218 19.91 8.44 -15.09
C GLU A 218 20.14 7.11 -14.33
N ARG A 219 20.94 7.22 -13.27
CA ARG A 219 21.25 6.08 -12.40
C ARG A 219 21.04 6.45 -10.94
N PHE A 220 20.65 5.47 -10.16
CA PHE A 220 20.29 5.58 -8.74
C PHE A 220 21.02 4.52 -7.92
N ASP A 221 21.33 4.86 -6.69
CA ASP A 221 21.90 3.92 -5.74
C ASP A 221 20.82 3.02 -5.12
N LEU A 222 19.59 3.55 -5.03
CA LEU A 222 18.46 2.83 -4.50
C LEU A 222 17.19 3.17 -5.29
N ILE A 223 16.48 2.14 -5.75
CA ILE A 223 15.16 2.24 -6.37
C ILE A 223 14.18 1.47 -5.50
N ALA A 224 13.08 2.10 -5.09
CA ALA A 224 11.95 1.46 -4.44
C ALA A 224 10.70 1.62 -5.31
N THR A 225 9.87 0.58 -5.40
CA THR A 225 8.62 0.66 -6.17
C THR A 225 7.55 -0.25 -5.62
N ASN A 226 6.35 0.30 -5.51
CA ASN A 226 5.09 -0.42 -5.29
C ASN A 226 4.21 -0.23 -6.54
N PRO A 227 4.50 -0.94 -7.63
CA PRO A 227 3.85 -0.71 -8.91
C PRO A 227 2.41 -1.20 -8.91
N PRO A 228 1.59 -0.84 -9.93
CA PRO A 228 0.26 -1.42 -10.12
C PRO A 228 0.38 -2.89 -10.57
N PHE A 229 0.55 -3.81 -9.62
CA PHE A 229 0.92 -5.21 -9.84
C PHE A 229 -0.25 -6.20 -9.91
N VAL A 230 -1.50 -5.74 -9.98
CA VAL A 230 -2.66 -6.65 -10.05
C VAL A 230 -2.63 -7.42 -11.37
N ILE A 231 -2.64 -8.74 -11.25
CA ILE A 231 -2.68 -9.68 -12.37
C ILE A 231 -4.12 -9.81 -12.82
N SER A 232 -4.45 -9.23 -13.96
CA SER A 232 -5.80 -9.19 -14.53
C SER A 232 -5.79 -9.53 -16.03
N PRO A 233 -6.96 -9.88 -16.61
CA PRO A 233 -7.08 -10.07 -18.06
C PRO A 233 -6.95 -8.79 -18.87
N ALA A 234 -6.85 -7.61 -18.25
CA ALA A 234 -6.77 -6.29 -18.88
C ALA A 234 -7.93 -5.99 -19.86
N THR A 235 -9.14 -6.52 -19.61
CA THR A 235 -10.31 -6.46 -20.51
C THR A 235 -11.10 -5.15 -20.48
N GLY A 236 -10.47 -4.02 -20.16
CA GLY A 236 -11.03 -2.69 -20.38
C GLY A 236 -11.57 -1.94 -19.17
N GLU A 237 -12.01 -2.60 -18.11
CA GLU A 237 -12.32 -1.93 -16.86
C GLU A 237 -11.08 -1.96 -15.94
N ARG A 238 -10.28 -0.90 -16.00
CA ARG A 238 -9.11 -0.77 -15.13
C ARG A 238 -9.55 -0.68 -13.68
N LEU A 239 -9.04 -1.54 -12.84
CA LEU A 239 -8.97 -1.34 -11.39
C LEU A 239 -7.89 -0.31 -11.11
N VAL A 240 -8.19 0.83 -11.47
CA VAL A 240 -7.60 2.11 -11.72
C VAL A 240 -6.21 2.38 -11.16
N TYR A 241 -5.95 2.18 -9.88
CA TYR A 241 -4.66 2.50 -9.23
C TYR A 241 -3.79 1.27 -8.94
N ARG A 242 -4.27 0.08 -9.29
CA ARG A 242 -3.56 -1.19 -9.05
C ARG A 242 -3.42 -2.05 -10.31
N ASP A 243 -4.16 -1.71 -11.37
CA ASP A 243 -4.12 -2.39 -12.65
C ASP A 243 -3.39 -1.51 -13.68
N SER A 244 -2.25 -1.98 -14.15
CA SER A 244 -1.45 -1.30 -15.16
C SER A 244 -2.11 -1.20 -16.54
N GLY A 245 -3.14 -2.00 -16.78
CA GLY A 245 -3.71 -2.23 -18.12
C GLY A 245 -2.85 -3.16 -18.99
N LEU A 246 -1.81 -3.75 -18.44
CA LEU A 246 -1.04 -4.82 -19.08
C LEU A 246 -1.48 -6.17 -18.51
N PRO A 247 -1.67 -7.20 -19.35
CA PRO A 247 -2.14 -8.50 -18.88
C PRO A 247 -1.06 -9.23 -18.06
N GLY A 248 -1.49 -9.92 -17.04
CA GLY A 248 -0.62 -10.74 -16.21
C GLY A 248 0.34 -9.92 -15.33
N ASP A 249 1.55 -10.41 -15.19
CA ASP A 249 2.62 -9.82 -14.39
C ASP A 249 3.66 -9.03 -15.22
N ARG A 250 3.27 -8.62 -16.43
CA ARG A 250 4.15 -7.89 -17.37
C ARG A 250 4.75 -6.62 -16.81
N VAL A 251 3.97 -5.87 -16.01
CA VAL A 251 4.51 -4.65 -15.37
C VAL A 251 5.69 -4.94 -14.49
N VAL A 252 5.59 -5.99 -13.66
CA VAL A 252 6.69 -6.39 -12.78
C VAL A 252 7.88 -6.89 -13.60
N GLU A 253 7.63 -7.67 -14.65
CA GLU A 253 8.67 -8.12 -15.58
C GLU A 253 9.40 -6.95 -16.22
N ASP A 254 8.66 -5.96 -16.76
CA ASP A 254 9.25 -4.79 -17.42
C ASP A 254 10.09 -3.96 -16.45
N ILE A 255 9.64 -3.77 -15.22
CA ILE A 255 10.40 -3.08 -14.18
C ILE A 255 11.68 -3.84 -13.84
N VAL A 256 11.59 -5.14 -13.61
CA VAL A 256 12.75 -5.99 -13.25
C VAL A 256 13.80 -6.00 -14.36
N ARG A 257 13.36 -6.08 -15.62
CA ARG A 257 14.25 -6.04 -16.78
C ARG A 257 14.93 -4.68 -17.01
N ALA A 258 14.21 -3.60 -16.73
CA ALA A 258 14.72 -2.23 -16.96
C ALA A 258 15.60 -1.73 -15.81
N ALA A 259 15.32 -2.13 -14.56
CA ALA A 259 15.96 -1.61 -13.36
C ALA A 259 17.51 -1.65 -13.40
N PRO A 260 18.19 -2.71 -13.88
CA PRO A 260 19.66 -2.74 -13.92
C PRO A 260 20.27 -1.59 -14.72
N GLY A 261 19.61 -1.14 -15.79
CA GLY A 261 20.02 0.02 -16.59
C GLY A 261 20.01 1.34 -15.83
N HIS A 262 19.21 1.42 -14.78
CA HIS A 262 19.02 2.61 -13.93
C HIS A 262 19.69 2.50 -12.56
N LEU A 263 20.50 1.47 -12.31
CA LEU A 263 21.27 1.33 -11.08
C LEU A 263 22.72 1.75 -11.27
N THR A 264 23.29 2.36 -10.25
CA THR A 264 24.76 2.50 -10.13
C THR A 264 25.38 1.13 -9.84
N PRO A 265 26.69 0.91 -10.09
CA PRO A 265 27.37 -0.32 -9.65
C PRO A 265 27.23 -0.48 -8.12
N GLY A 266 26.72 -1.62 -7.68
CA GLY A 266 26.40 -1.90 -6.26
C GLY A 266 25.04 -1.40 -5.80
N GLY A 267 24.33 -0.62 -6.62
CA GLY A 267 23.00 -0.09 -6.32
C GLY A 267 21.91 -1.17 -6.26
N TRP A 268 20.82 -0.86 -5.59
CA TRP A 268 19.71 -1.78 -5.31
C TRP A 268 18.39 -1.32 -5.92
N CYS A 269 17.58 -2.27 -6.39
CA CYS A 269 16.18 -2.06 -6.71
C CYS A 269 15.31 -3.02 -5.88
N GLN A 270 14.30 -2.49 -5.21
CA GLN A 270 13.39 -3.21 -4.34
C GLN A 270 11.96 -3.03 -4.82
N VAL A 271 11.35 -4.13 -5.24
CA VAL A 271 10.04 -4.16 -5.90
C VAL A 271 9.08 -4.96 -5.05
N LEU A 272 7.96 -4.36 -4.65
CA LEU A 272 6.81 -5.12 -4.17
C LEU A 272 6.10 -5.70 -5.40
N ALA A 273 5.83 -7.00 -5.41
CA ALA A 273 5.44 -7.69 -6.62
C ALA A 273 4.42 -8.79 -6.41
N ASN A 274 3.62 -9.01 -7.44
CA ASN A 274 2.92 -10.26 -7.67
C ASN A 274 3.48 -10.92 -8.92
N TRP A 275 3.45 -12.25 -8.97
CA TRP A 275 3.84 -13.02 -10.14
C TRP A 275 2.97 -14.24 -10.35
N VAL A 276 2.87 -14.64 -11.60
CA VAL A 276 2.15 -15.84 -12.00
C VAL A 276 2.92 -17.08 -11.59
N ILE A 277 2.22 -18.03 -10.99
CA ILE A 277 2.66 -19.41 -10.81
C ILE A 277 1.94 -20.25 -11.86
N ALA A 278 2.67 -20.68 -12.87
CA ALA A 278 2.13 -21.48 -13.96
C ALA A 278 2.01 -22.97 -13.58
N ARG A 279 1.09 -23.68 -14.22
CA ARG A 279 0.75 -25.08 -13.92
C ARG A 279 1.92 -26.04 -14.11
N ASP A 280 2.73 -25.79 -15.15
CA ASP A 280 3.76 -26.72 -15.60
C ASP A 280 5.20 -26.19 -15.48
N GLN A 281 5.38 -25.07 -14.74
CA GLN A 281 6.68 -24.45 -14.59
C GLN A 281 6.90 -23.93 -13.17
N PRO A 282 8.01 -24.31 -12.49
CA PRO A 282 8.39 -23.68 -11.23
C PRO A 282 8.49 -22.16 -11.36
N TRP A 283 7.96 -21.44 -10.39
CA TRP A 283 7.86 -19.97 -10.46
C TRP A 283 9.24 -19.29 -10.52
N ASP A 284 10.24 -19.83 -9.85
CA ASP A 284 11.62 -19.34 -9.87
C ASP A 284 12.30 -19.54 -11.24
N GLU A 285 12.03 -20.66 -11.91
CA GLU A 285 12.47 -20.88 -13.28
C GLU A 285 11.78 -19.93 -14.27
N ARG A 286 10.50 -19.57 -13.99
CA ARG A 286 9.75 -18.62 -14.80
C ARG A 286 10.27 -17.19 -14.65
N LEU A 287 10.66 -16.79 -13.43
CA LEU A 287 11.22 -15.46 -13.17
C LEU A 287 12.68 -15.31 -13.61
N ALA A 288 13.45 -16.39 -13.68
CA ALA A 288 14.86 -16.34 -14.00
C ALA A 288 15.18 -15.58 -15.31
N PRO A 289 14.42 -15.70 -16.41
CA PRO A 289 14.64 -14.91 -17.64
C PRO A 289 14.40 -13.41 -17.52
N TRP A 290 13.80 -12.93 -16.43
CA TRP A 290 13.64 -11.50 -16.17
C TRP A 290 14.94 -10.84 -15.70
N LEU A 291 15.85 -11.65 -15.17
CA LEU A 291 17.09 -11.23 -14.54
C LEU A 291 18.22 -11.17 -15.56
N SER A 292 18.95 -10.07 -15.57
CA SER A 292 20.16 -9.94 -16.38
C SER A 292 21.39 -10.51 -15.66
N ASP A 293 22.45 -10.84 -16.43
CA ASP A 293 23.68 -11.43 -15.89
C ASP A 293 24.48 -10.50 -14.98
N ASP A 294 24.19 -9.20 -15.01
CA ASP A 294 24.90 -8.18 -14.22
C ASP A 294 24.23 -7.86 -12.87
N VAL A 295 23.20 -8.62 -12.46
CA VAL A 295 22.54 -8.47 -11.15
C VAL A 295 22.63 -9.73 -10.29
N ASP A 296 22.62 -9.51 -8.97
CA ASP A 296 22.22 -10.50 -7.99
C ASP A 296 20.76 -10.27 -7.63
N ALA A 297 19.99 -11.34 -7.49
CA ALA A 297 18.57 -11.24 -7.15
C ALA A 297 18.21 -12.08 -5.92
N LEU A 298 17.36 -11.50 -5.06
CA LEU A 298 16.68 -12.21 -3.98
C LEU A 298 15.18 -12.03 -4.16
N VAL A 299 14.47 -13.14 -4.38
CA VAL A 299 13.00 -13.13 -4.45
C VAL A 299 12.44 -13.77 -3.19
N VAL A 300 11.61 -13.02 -2.47
CA VAL A 300 10.97 -13.46 -1.23
C VAL A 300 9.48 -13.65 -1.49
N GLN A 301 9.02 -14.90 -1.53
CA GLN A 301 7.59 -15.22 -1.64
C GLN A 301 6.97 -15.22 -0.24
N ARG A 302 6.09 -14.26 0.02
CA ARG A 302 5.36 -14.12 1.30
C ARG A 302 4.11 -14.99 1.35
N GLU A 303 3.35 -14.99 0.27
CA GLU A 303 2.03 -15.58 0.20
C GLU A 303 1.74 -16.12 -1.19
N VAL A 304 0.86 -17.09 -1.26
CA VAL A 304 0.34 -17.65 -2.51
C VAL A 304 -1.17 -17.75 -2.39
N LEU A 305 -1.89 -17.21 -3.36
CA LEU A 305 -3.34 -17.35 -3.48
C LEU A 305 -3.68 -18.19 -4.71
N ASP A 306 -4.69 -19.05 -4.56
CA ASP A 306 -5.32 -19.69 -5.71
C ASP A 306 -6.11 -18.65 -6.54
N PRO A 307 -6.48 -18.95 -7.79
CA PRO A 307 -7.20 -18.01 -8.67
C PRO A 307 -8.50 -17.48 -8.05
N ALA A 308 -9.28 -18.33 -7.38
CA ALA A 308 -10.56 -17.93 -6.79
C ALA A 308 -10.36 -16.92 -5.65
N ALA A 309 -9.48 -17.23 -4.69
CA ALA A 309 -9.15 -16.33 -3.59
C ALA A 309 -8.54 -15.00 -4.10
N TYR A 310 -7.74 -15.04 -5.17
CA TYR A 310 -7.16 -13.85 -5.79
C TYR A 310 -8.22 -12.94 -6.41
N VAL A 311 -9.15 -13.51 -7.17
CA VAL A 311 -10.26 -12.76 -7.79
C VAL A 311 -11.16 -12.13 -6.72
N GLU A 312 -11.52 -12.92 -5.68
CA GLU A 312 -12.34 -12.43 -4.56
C GLU A 312 -11.70 -11.23 -3.86
N LEU A 313 -10.37 -11.32 -3.58
CA LEU A 313 -9.61 -10.24 -2.96
C LEU A 313 -9.74 -8.95 -3.77
N TRP A 314 -9.46 -9.02 -5.07
CA TRP A 314 -9.40 -7.82 -5.89
C TRP A 314 -10.76 -7.25 -6.31
N LEU A 315 -11.77 -8.10 -6.53
CA LEU A 315 -13.15 -7.64 -6.77
C LEU A 315 -13.73 -6.96 -5.52
N LYS A 316 -13.42 -7.49 -4.33
CA LYS A 316 -13.83 -6.87 -3.06
C LYS A 316 -13.14 -5.53 -2.84
N ASP A 317 -11.84 -5.48 -3.05
CA ASP A 317 -11.02 -4.28 -2.91
C ASP A 317 -11.43 -3.16 -3.90
N ALA A 318 -11.85 -3.53 -5.11
CA ALA A 318 -12.38 -2.61 -6.11
C ALA A 318 -13.82 -2.15 -5.84
N GLY A 319 -14.46 -2.60 -4.76
CA GLY A 319 -15.87 -2.30 -4.47
C GLY A 319 -16.86 -3.02 -5.39
N HIS A 320 -16.41 -4.03 -6.13
CA HIS A 320 -17.26 -4.82 -7.04
C HIS A 320 -17.91 -6.03 -6.36
N HIS A 321 -17.87 -6.11 -5.04
CA HIS A 321 -18.54 -7.18 -4.30
C HIS A 321 -19.99 -6.81 -3.97
N PRO A 322 -20.98 -7.74 -4.09
CA PRO A 322 -22.39 -7.46 -3.83
C PRO A 322 -22.71 -6.96 -2.42
N SER A 323 -21.85 -7.27 -1.43
CA SER A 323 -22.04 -6.80 -0.05
C SER A 323 -22.02 -5.26 0.09
N THR A 324 -21.49 -4.54 -0.89
CA THR A 324 -21.53 -3.07 -0.93
C THR A 324 -22.91 -2.51 -1.26
N GLY A 325 -23.86 -3.36 -1.70
CA GLY A 325 -25.19 -2.95 -2.15
C GLY A 325 -25.23 -2.18 -3.48
N ALA A 326 -24.08 -1.86 -4.06
CA ALA A 326 -23.94 -1.08 -5.29
C ALA A 326 -23.77 -1.95 -6.55
N VAL A 327 -23.48 -3.24 -6.37
CA VAL A 327 -23.18 -4.16 -7.46
C VAL A 327 -24.23 -5.28 -7.50
N ARG A 328 -24.78 -5.53 -8.70
CA ARG A 328 -25.70 -6.64 -8.91
C ARG A 328 -24.94 -7.96 -8.85
N LEU A 329 -25.59 -8.98 -8.30
CA LEU A 329 -24.99 -10.32 -8.19
C LEU A 329 -24.58 -10.90 -9.57
N GLU A 330 -25.37 -10.62 -10.61
CA GLU A 330 -25.08 -11.08 -11.97
C GLU A 330 -23.79 -10.44 -12.52
N ASP A 331 -23.59 -9.13 -12.30
CA ASP A 331 -22.41 -8.40 -12.75
C ASP A 331 -21.14 -8.90 -12.01
N TYR A 332 -21.27 -9.23 -10.73
CA TYR A 332 -20.21 -9.85 -9.96
C TYR A 332 -19.84 -11.24 -10.49
N HIS A 333 -20.83 -12.08 -10.73
CA HIS A 333 -20.60 -13.41 -11.29
C HIS A 333 -19.94 -13.36 -12.67
N GLN A 334 -20.36 -12.44 -13.53
CA GLN A 334 -19.79 -12.28 -14.86
C GLN A 334 -18.31 -11.86 -14.78
N ARG A 335 -17.97 -10.88 -13.91
CA ARG A 335 -16.58 -10.44 -13.71
C ARG A 335 -15.71 -11.56 -13.16
N TYR A 336 -16.22 -12.25 -12.16
CA TYR A 336 -15.54 -13.37 -11.51
C TYR A 336 -15.22 -14.48 -12.53
N ASP A 337 -16.20 -14.87 -13.33
CA ASP A 337 -16.08 -15.90 -14.37
C ASP A 337 -15.11 -15.48 -15.49
N THR A 338 -15.14 -14.20 -15.88
CA THR A 338 -14.18 -13.65 -16.85
C THR A 338 -12.74 -13.80 -16.38
N TRP A 339 -12.47 -13.51 -15.12
CA TRP A 339 -11.13 -13.64 -14.57
C TRP A 339 -10.70 -15.10 -14.45
N LEU A 340 -11.56 -15.99 -13.94
CA LEU A 340 -11.24 -17.41 -13.82
C LEU A 340 -10.99 -18.06 -15.18
N SER A 341 -11.85 -17.75 -16.18
CA SER A 341 -11.67 -18.24 -17.54
C SER A 341 -10.33 -17.82 -18.12
N TRP A 342 -9.95 -16.56 -17.92
CA TRP A 342 -8.64 -16.05 -18.38
C TRP A 342 -7.47 -16.74 -17.63
N PHE A 343 -7.57 -16.98 -16.31
CA PHE A 343 -6.56 -17.72 -15.57
C PHE A 343 -6.40 -19.15 -16.09
N ASP A 344 -7.50 -19.82 -16.40
CA ASP A 344 -7.48 -21.16 -16.99
C ASP A 344 -6.83 -21.18 -18.38
N GLU A 345 -7.20 -20.21 -19.24
CA GLU A 345 -6.62 -20.04 -20.58
C GLU A 345 -5.10 -19.80 -20.55
N GLN A 346 -4.65 -19.06 -19.54
CA GLN A 346 -3.22 -18.76 -19.35
C GLN A 346 -2.48 -19.84 -18.53
N ALA A 347 -3.16 -20.96 -18.18
CA ALA A 347 -2.64 -22.04 -17.35
C ALA A 347 -2.06 -21.55 -16.00
N ILE A 348 -2.67 -20.53 -15.40
CA ILE A 348 -2.26 -19.97 -14.12
C ILE A 348 -2.84 -20.85 -12.99
N GLU A 349 -1.95 -21.45 -12.21
CA GLU A 349 -2.31 -22.28 -11.05
C GLU A 349 -2.52 -21.45 -9.79
N ALA A 350 -1.69 -20.41 -9.61
CA ALA A 350 -1.73 -19.54 -8.44
C ALA A 350 -1.05 -18.20 -8.73
N VAL A 351 -1.17 -17.25 -7.79
CA VAL A 351 -0.45 -15.99 -7.81
C VAL A 351 0.41 -15.88 -6.55
N GLY A 352 1.71 -15.66 -6.75
CA GLY A 352 2.67 -15.37 -5.69
C GLY A 352 2.68 -13.87 -5.36
N PHE A 353 2.81 -13.57 -4.06
CA PHE A 353 2.99 -12.22 -3.52
C PHE A 353 4.31 -12.14 -2.78
N GLY A 354 5.04 -11.05 -2.96
CA GLY A 354 6.28 -10.87 -2.23
C GLY A 354 7.11 -9.71 -2.72
N TRP A 355 8.41 -9.87 -2.62
CA TRP A 355 9.38 -8.84 -2.95
C TRP A 355 10.45 -9.40 -3.87
N ILE A 356 10.88 -8.56 -4.82
CA ILE A 356 12.03 -8.82 -5.70
C ILE A 356 13.09 -7.76 -5.36
N HIS A 357 14.24 -8.21 -4.89
CA HIS A 357 15.39 -7.37 -4.61
C HIS A 357 16.47 -7.66 -5.65
N LEU A 358 16.93 -6.63 -6.34
CA LEU A 358 18.00 -6.69 -7.32
C LEU A 358 19.17 -5.85 -6.81
N ARG A 359 20.39 -6.38 -6.95
CA ARG A 359 21.62 -5.63 -6.72
C ARG A 359 22.46 -5.64 -7.99
N ARG A 360 22.79 -4.48 -8.51
CA ARG A 360 23.70 -4.40 -9.63
C ARG A 360 25.11 -4.75 -9.18
N ARG A 361 25.76 -5.71 -9.86
CA ARG A 361 27.13 -6.11 -9.53
C ARG A 361 28.13 -4.98 -9.79
N THR A 362 29.18 -4.95 -8.98
CA THR A 362 30.36 -4.14 -9.25
C THR A 362 31.24 -4.93 -10.23
N GLY A 363 31.75 -4.31 -11.30
CA GLY A 363 32.41 -4.98 -12.43
C GLY A 363 33.64 -5.87 -12.15
N SER A 364 34.01 -6.06 -10.87
CA SER A 364 35.08 -6.97 -10.42
C SER A 364 34.57 -8.33 -9.91
N GLU A 365 33.26 -8.50 -9.80
CA GLU A 365 32.66 -9.76 -9.32
C GLU A 365 32.46 -10.71 -10.50
N THR A 366 33.36 -11.72 -10.68
CA THR A 366 33.14 -12.83 -11.60
C THR A 366 31.98 -13.67 -11.09
N GLY A 367 30.78 -13.41 -11.60
CA GLY A 367 29.57 -13.99 -11.08
C GLY A 367 29.26 -15.37 -11.61
N GLY A 368 28.80 -16.24 -10.72
CA GLY A 368 27.92 -17.35 -11.07
C GLY A 368 26.52 -16.81 -11.44
N PRO A 369 25.63 -17.66 -11.96
CA PRO A 369 24.28 -17.25 -12.38
C PRO A 369 23.54 -16.55 -11.24
N ALA A 370 22.66 -15.59 -11.60
CA ALA A 370 21.80 -14.92 -10.65
C ALA A 370 21.10 -15.96 -9.75
N ARG A 371 21.22 -15.79 -8.43
CA ARG A 371 20.64 -16.75 -7.48
C ARG A 371 19.32 -16.19 -6.99
N CYS A 372 18.21 -16.79 -7.44
CA CYS A 372 16.93 -16.63 -6.78
C CYS A 372 16.94 -17.47 -5.49
N TRP A 373 16.65 -16.83 -4.36
CA TRP A 373 16.45 -17.53 -3.10
C TRP A 373 14.96 -17.44 -2.75
N PRO A 374 14.21 -18.55 -2.83
CA PRO A 374 12.83 -18.54 -2.35
C PRO A 374 12.85 -18.40 -0.82
N GLY A 375 12.37 -17.27 -0.30
CA GLY A 375 12.05 -17.14 1.11
C GLY A 375 10.95 -18.12 1.45
N ARG A 376 11.15 -19.02 2.43
CA ARG A 376 10.07 -19.86 2.94
C ARG A 376 9.28 -19.06 3.98
N THR A 377 8.07 -18.65 3.63
CA THR A 377 7.10 -18.28 4.64
C THR A 377 6.49 -19.57 5.20
N THR A 378 6.56 -19.75 6.51
CA THR A 378 5.79 -20.78 7.20
C THR A 378 4.32 -20.43 7.03
N SER A 379 3.60 -21.15 6.18
CA SER A 379 2.14 -21.08 6.13
C SER A 379 1.60 -21.49 7.51
N SER A 380 1.02 -20.56 8.22
CA SER A 380 0.26 -20.85 9.42
C SER A 380 -0.95 -21.71 9.03
N SER A 381 -0.98 -22.91 9.62
CA SER A 381 -2.16 -23.74 9.88
C SER A 381 -3.10 -24.07 8.73
N ARG A 382 -2.77 -25.08 7.96
CA ARG A 382 -3.79 -26.03 7.53
C ARG A 382 -4.19 -26.84 8.77
N SER A 383 -5.36 -26.58 9.31
CA SER A 383 -6.04 -27.50 10.23
C SER A 383 -6.24 -28.83 9.49
N ARG A 384 -5.44 -29.84 9.86
CA ARG A 384 -5.70 -31.22 9.45
C ARG A 384 -7.09 -31.59 9.95
N PRO A 385 -7.95 -32.19 9.10
CA PRO A 385 -9.17 -32.78 9.59
C PRO A 385 -8.78 -33.89 10.58
N ARG A 386 -9.28 -33.79 11.80
CA ARG A 386 -9.18 -34.87 12.79
C ARG A 386 -9.87 -36.09 12.22
N SER A 387 -9.12 -37.13 11.88
CA SER A 387 -9.63 -38.46 11.66
C SER A 387 -10.35 -38.94 12.93
N ARG A 388 -11.64 -39.25 12.80
CA ARG A 388 -12.42 -39.91 13.84
C ARG A 388 -11.73 -41.21 14.20
N PRO A 389 -11.56 -41.55 15.52
CA PRO A 389 -11.18 -42.90 15.92
C PRO A 389 -12.37 -43.84 15.65
N GLY A 390 -12.08 -44.91 14.91
CA GLY A 390 -13.01 -45.98 14.64
C GLY A 390 -13.49 -46.67 15.93
N ALA A 391 -14.75 -47.03 15.94
CA ALA A 391 -15.38 -47.85 16.97
C ALA A 391 -14.70 -49.22 17.07
N GLY A 392 -13.98 -49.43 18.17
CA GLY A 392 -13.48 -50.74 18.59
C GLY A 392 -14.39 -51.35 19.66
N ARG A 393 -14.85 -52.53 19.38
CA ARG A 393 -15.81 -53.35 20.14
C ARG A 393 -15.35 -53.64 21.58
N SER A 394 -16.36 -53.63 22.46
CA SER A 394 -16.50 -54.24 23.77
C SER A 394 -15.88 -55.63 23.95
N THR A 395 -15.16 -55.85 25.05
CA THR A 395 -15.23 -57.07 25.82
C THR A 395 -15.28 -56.73 27.31
N ARG A 396 -16.35 -57.23 27.95
CA ARG A 396 -16.61 -57.24 29.40
C ARG A 396 -15.58 -58.12 30.11
N THR A 397 -15.10 -57.71 31.26
CA THR A 397 -14.79 -58.63 32.37
C THR A 397 -15.10 -57.93 33.69
N ARG A 398 -15.91 -58.59 34.49
CA ARG A 398 -16.29 -58.30 35.88
C ARG A 398 -15.14 -58.68 36.81
N ALA A 399 -14.91 -57.93 37.87
CA ALA A 399 -14.71 -58.41 39.24
C ALA A 399 -14.48 -57.21 40.18
N ARG A 400 -15.38 -57.03 41.08
CA ARG A 400 -15.39 -57.13 42.56
C ARG A 400 -14.51 -56.12 43.30
N ALA A 401 -15.23 -55.31 44.13
CA ALA A 401 -14.73 -54.70 45.34
C ALA A 401 -14.44 -55.81 46.43
N PRO A 402 -13.66 -55.56 47.48
CA PRO A 402 -14.14 -54.88 48.69
C PRO A 402 -13.05 -54.01 49.33
N ASP A 403 -13.31 -53.18 50.11
CA ASP A 403 -13.69 -52.73 51.49
C ASP A 403 -13.53 -51.22 51.58
#